data_6c4444882f423967f4da30db1e6f90e9
#
_entry.id   6c4444882f423967f4da30db1e6f90e9
#
_cell.length_a   1.000
_cell.length_b   1.000
_cell.length_c   1.000
_cell.angle_alpha   90.00
_cell.angle_beta   90.00
_cell.angle_gamma   90.00
#
_symmetry.space_group_name_H-M   'P 1'
#
loop_
_entity.id
_entity.type
_entity.pdbx_description
1 polymer ?
#
loop_
_entity_poly.entity_id
_entity_poly.type
_entity_poly.pdbx_seq_one_letter_code
_entity_poly.pdbx_strand_id
1 'polypeptide(L)'
;ILAEGGIDPTFVIGGRLNAAGANARLGSGDFLVAEADESDASFLFLSPVLSVVTNIDADHMETHGHDFERLKGAFVDFLSRLPFYGVAVLCADDPNVRAIMPQVAKQIVTYGLTSGCNFYAENIVAVDGQMRFDCVRVNGTTSRLAITLNTPGLHNVLNALAAIAVATELQVADAAIVKALAEFKGVGRRFQRYGEVALQNSDGTAGGSFTLVDDYGHHPAEMAAT
;
A
#
# COMPACT_ATOMS: atom_id res chain seq x y z
N ILE A 1 7.23 5.26 -6.90
CA ILE A 1 8.39 5.84 -6.20
C ILE A 1 9.70 5.31 -6.77
N LEU A 2 9.89 3.98 -6.87
CA LEU A 2 11.16 3.39 -7.32
C LEU A 2 11.56 3.84 -8.73
N ALA A 3 10.59 3.89 -9.66
CA ALA A 3 10.84 4.36 -11.03
C ALA A 3 11.27 5.84 -11.05
N GLU A 4 10.62 6.71 -10.24
CA GLU A 4 11.01 8.12 -10.11
C GLU A 4 12.40 8.26 -9.47
N GLY A 5 12.76 7.33 -8.58
CA GLY A 5 14.10 7.23 -7.99
C GLY A 5 15.18 6.66 -8.90
N GLY A 6 14.88 6.36 -10.18
CA GLY A 6 15.83 5.83 -11.15
C GLY A 6 16.14 4.34 -11.03
N ILE A 7 15.38 3.59 -10.20
CA ILE A 7 15.59 2.15 -9.97
C ILE A 7 15.00 1.31 -11.12
N ASP A 8 13.94 1.80 -11.78
CA ASP A 8 13.20 1.14 -12.87
C ASP A 8 12.92 -0.37 -12.63
N PRO A 9 12.10 -0.71 -11.60
CA PRO A 9 11.86 -2.09 -11.27
C PRO A 9 10.98 -2.80 -12.30
N THR A 10 11.17 -4.10 -12.44
CA THR A 10 10.12 -5.00 -12.94
C THR A 10 8.97 -5.00 -11.94
N PHE A 11 7.72 -5.00 -12.40
CA PHE A 11 6.59 -5.17 -11.48
C PHE A 11 5.53 -6.14 -12.01
N VAL A 12 4.87 -6.83 -11.08
CA VAL A 12 3.69 -7.68 -11.31
C VAL A 12 2.71 -7.43 -10.18
N ILE A 13 1.51 -6.93 -10.51
CA ILE A 13 0.45 -6.60 -9.54
C ILE A 13 -0.89 -7.15 -10.03
N GLY A 14 -1.82 -7.43 -9.13
CA GLY A 14 -3.17 -7.89 -9.47
C GLY A 14 -4.01 -6.83 -10.18
N GLY A 15 -3.85 -5.56 -9.79
CA GLY A 15 -4.52 -4.41 -10.41
C GLY A 15 -3.76 -3.82 -11.60
N ARG A 16 -4.41 -2.90 -12.33
CA ARG A 16 -3.78 -2.15 -13.42
C ARG A 16 -3.22 -0.83 -12.90
N LEU A 17 -1.91 -0.65 -12.97
CA LEU A 17 -1.27 0.63 -12.62
C LEU A 17 -1.63 1.69 -13.69
N ASN A 18 -2.37 2.72 -13.32
CA ASN A 18 -2.90 3.72 -14.26
C ASN A 18 -1.77 4.47 -15.00
N ALA A 19 -0.67 4.77 -14.32
CA ALA A 19 0.48 5.46 -14.93
C ALA A 19 1.19 4.62 -16.00
N ALA A 20 1.23 3.29 -15.83
CA ALA A 20 1.86 2.37 -16.79
C ALA A 20 0.87 1.78 -17.79
N GLY A 21 -0.43 1.85 -17.51
CA GLY A 21 -1.48 1.22 -18.32
C GLY A 21 -1.41 -0.32 -18.35
N ALA A 22 -0.72 -0.94 -17.38
CA ALA A 22 -0.43 -2.37 -17.34
C ALA A 22 -0.44 -2.89 -15.90
N ASN A 23 -0.63 -4.20 -15.74
CA ASN A 23 -0.48 -4.91 -14.46
C ASN A 23 0.90 -5.58 -14.30
N ALA A 24 1.68 -5.66 -15.37
CA ALA A 24 3.04 -6.12 -15.35
C ALA A 24 3.90 -5.36 -16.37
N ARG A 25 5.15 -5.09 -16.02
CA ARG A 25 6.13 -4.47 -16.91
C ARG A 25 7.53 -4.95 -16.55
N LEU A 26 8.31 -5.30 -17.56
CA LEU A 26 9.73 -5.55 -17.38
C LEU A 26 10.48 -4.20 -17.21
N GLY A 27 11.21 -4.04 -16.13
CA GLY A 27 12.12 -2.94 -15.89
C GLY A 27 13.56 -3.32 -16.25
N SER A 28 14.43 -2.33 -16.26
CA SER A 28 15.87 -2.52 -16.49
C SER A 28 16.68 -2.67 -15.20
N GLY A 29 16.06 -2.41 -14.04
CA GLY A 29 16.69 -2.49 -12.72
C GLY A 29 16.66 -3.91 -12.13
N ASP A 30 17.41 -4.09 -11.04
CA ASP A 30 17.61 -5.38 -10.37
C ASP A 30 16.45 -5.81 -9.46
N PHE A 31 15.42 -4.97 -9.30
CA PHE A 31 14.30 -5.24 -8.39
C PHE A 31 13.06 -5.73 -9.13
N LEU A 32 12.41 -6.71 -8.52
CA LEU A 32 11.05 -7.12 -8.84
C LEU A 32 10.11 -6.67 -7.70
N VAL A 33 9.09 -5.88 -8.04
CA VAL A 33 7.98 -5.56 -7.15
C VAL A 33 6.82 -6.49 -7.51
N ALA A 34 6.45 -7.37 -6.59
CA ALA A 34 5.36 -8.32 -6.80
C ALA A 34 4.29 -8.16 -5.72
N GLU A 35 3.04 -8.24 -6.12
CA GLU A 35 1.94 -8.43 -5.20
C GLU A 35 1.96 -9.88 -4.72
N ALA A 36 1.97 -10.07 -3.40
CA ALA A 36 1.96 -11.38 -2.77
C ALA A 36 0.51 -11.69 -2.38
N ASP A 37 -0.02 -12.78 -2.90
CA ASP A 37 -1.42 -13.20 -2.71
C ASP A 37 -1.48 -14.33 -1.67
N GLU A 38 -2.20 -14.09 -0.58
CA GLU A 38 -2.42 -15.05 0.50
C GLU A 38 -3.61 -15.98 0.24
N SER A 39 -4.47 -15.65 -0.74
CA SER A 39 -5.74 -16.32 -0.97
C SER A 39 -5.61 -17.82 -1.27
N ASP A 40 -4.53 -18.22 -1.97
CA ASP A 40 -4.19 -19.61 -2.29
C ASP A 40 -2.88 -20.06 -1.64
N ALA A 41 -2.34 -19.27 -0.71
CA ALA A 41 -1.04 -19.50 -0.07
C ALA A 41 0.17 -19.46 -1.05
N SER A 42 0.01 -18.97 -2.28
CA SER A 42 1.10 -18.91 -3.26
C SER A 42 2.23 -17.96 -2.83
N PHE A 43 1.93 -16.95 -2.01
CA PHE A 43 2.93 -16.04 -1.44
C PHE A 43 4.03 -16.79 -0.66
N LEU A 44 3.73 -17.98 -0.13
CA LEU A 44 4.73 -18.84 0.54
C LEU A 44 5.83 -19.37 -0.38
N PHE A 45 5.67 -19.28 -1.70
CA PHE A 45 6.75 -19.66 -2.64
C PHE A 45 7.70 -18.51 -2.97
N LEU A 46 7.36 -17.30 -2.56
CA LEU A 46 8.23 -16.14 -2.75
C LEU A 46 9.37 -16.12 -1.73
N SER A 47 10.53 -15.60 -2.14
CA SER A 47 11.70 -15.36 -1.29
C SER A 47 12.08 -13.88 -1.38
N PRO A 48 11.36 -12.99 -0.70
CA PRO A 48 11.59 -11.55 -0.80
C PRO A 48 12.85 -11.12 -0.05
N VAL A 49 13.44 -9.99 -0.47
CA VAL A 49 14.46 -9.26 0.30
C VAL A 49 13.79 -8.19 1.19
N LEU A 50 12.74 -7.59 0.67
CA LEU A 50 11.88 -6.66 1.39
C LEU A 50 10.44 -7.20 1.30
N SER A 51 9.74 -7.25 2.41
CA SER A 51 8.32 -7.59 2.43
C SER A 51 7.51 -6.54 3.16
N VAL A 52 6.29 -6.32 2.71
CA VAL A 52 5.33 -5.42 3.36
C VAL A 52 4.13 -6.25 3.78
N VAL A 53 3.69 -6.10 5.03
CA VAL A 53 2.40 -6.63 5.50
C VAL A 53 1.55 -5.45 5.96
N THR A 54 0.45 -5.25 5.26
CA THR A 54 -0.46 -4.11 5.50
C THR A 54 -1.47 -4.40 6.59
N ASN A 55 -2.07 -5.57 6.54
CA ASN A 55 -3.04 -6.07 7.51
C ASN A 55 -3.14 -7.59 7.39
N ILE A 56 -3.77 -8.24 8.36
CA ILE A 56 -4.14 -9.66 8.33
C ILE A 56 -5.60 -9.74 8.76
N ASP A 57 -6.48 -10.09 7.83
CA ASP A 57 -7.92 -10.23 8.09
C ASP A 57 -8.40 -11.65 7.77
N ALA A 58 -9.55 -12.03 8.30
CA ALA A 58 -10.13 -13.36 8.13
C ALA A 58 -10.84 -13.47 6.77
N ASP A 59 -10.08 -13.32 5.69
CA ASP A 59 -10.52 -13.55 4.31
C ASP A 59 -9.90 -14.83 3.76
N HIS A 60 -10.50 -15.43 2.73
CA HIS A 60 -10.03 -16.67 2.06
C HIS A 60 -9.71 -17.82 3.03
N MET A 61 -10.50 -17.95 4.09
CA MET A 61 -10.25 -18.88 5.20
C MET A 61 -10.30 -20.36 4.80
N GLU A 62 -10.89 -20.70 3.65
CA GLU A 62 -10.94 -22.07 3.10
C GLU A 62 -9.52 -22.63 2.90
N THR A 63 -8.61 -21.82 2.37
CA THR A 63 -7.20 -22.20 2.13
C THR A 63 -6.47 -22.54 3.43
N HIS A 64 -6.88 -21.90 4.52
CA HIS A 64 -6.28 -22.08 5.85
C HIS A 64 -7.11 -23.00 6.76
N GLY A 65 -8.10 -23.74 6.20
CA GLY A 65 -8.94 -24.67 6.93
C GLY A 65 -9.85 -24.00 7.96
N HIS A 66 -10.28 -22.77 7.70
CA HIS A 66 -11.09 -21.91 8.58
C HIS A 66 -10.44 -21.61 9.95
N ASP A 67 -9.10 -21.71 10.04
CA ASP A 67 -8.33 -21.45 11.25
C ASP A 67 -7.49 -20.18 11.08
N PHE A 68 -7.88 -19.11 11.78
CA PHE A 68 -7.22 -17.80 11.69
C PHE A 68 -5.76 -17.83 12.23
N GLU A 69 -5.47 -18.70 13.21
CA GLU A 69 -4.10 -18.86 13.71
C GLU A 69 -3.19 -19.49 12.63
N ARG A 70 -3.73 -20.39 11.78
CA ARG A 70 -3.00 -20.93 10.64
C ARG A 70 -2.69 -19.85 9.60
N LEU A 71 -3.63 -18.96 9.32
CA LEU A 71 -3.39 -17.80 8.44
C LEU A 71 -2.26 -16.93 9.01
N LYS A 72 -2.33 -16.54 10.30
CA LYS A 72 -1.25 -15.77 10.95
C LYS A 72 0.09 -16.50 10.91
N GLY A 73 0.09 -17.82 11.13
CA GLY A 73 1.27 -18.67 10.99
C GLY A 73 1.86 -18.62 9.57
N ALA A 74 1.03 -18.62 8.53
CA ALA A 74 1.49 -18.50 7.14
C ALA A 74 2.20 -17.16 6.87
N PHE A 75 1.73 -16.04 7.46
CA PHE A 75 2.45 -14.77 7.39
C PHE A 75 3.81 -14.81 8.11
N VAL A 76 3.91 -15.48 9.27
CA VAL A 76 5.20 -15.70 9.96
C VAL A 76 6.14 -16.54 9.08
N ASP A 77 5.64 -17.59 8.46
CA ASP A 77 6.40 -18.44 7.53
C ASP A 77 6.90 -17.65 6.31
N PHE A 78 6.05 -16.80 5.73
CA PHE A 78 6.43 -15.89 4.64
C PHE A 78 7.56 -14.94 5.08
N LEU A 79 7.41 -14.28 6.22
CA LEU A 79 8.41 -13.38 6.75
C LEU A 79 9.72 -14.11 7.12
N SER A 80 9.66 -15.38 7.48
CA SER A 80 10.85 -16.19 7.77
C SER A 80 11.75 -16.41 6.54
N ARG A 81 11.18 -16.32 5.33
CA ARG A 81 11.90 -16.47 4.05
C ARG A 81 12.78 -15.27 3.68
N LEU A 82 12.62 -14.15 4.35
CA LEU A 82 13.55 -13.03 4.23
C LEU A 82 14.97 -13.50 4.54
N PRO A 83 16.01 -13.10 3.79
CA PRO A 83 17.40 -13.36 4.14
C PRO A 83 17.76 -12.64 5.45
N PHE A 84 18.92 -12.93 6.01
CA PHE A 84 19.36 -12.33 7.30
C PHE A 84 19.49 -10.80 7.21
N TYR A 85 19.71 -10.25 6.02
CA TYR A 85 19.79 -8.82 5.74
C TYR A 85 18.47 -8.22 5.22
N GLY A 86 17.42 -9.04 5.11
CA GLY A 86 16.11 -8.62 4.62
C GLY A 86 15.31 -7.86 5.67
N VAL A 87 14.36 -7.06 5.23
CA VAL A 87 13.56 -6.19 6.08
C VAL A 87 12.06 -6.48 5.92
N ALA A 88 11.38 -6.65 7.05
CA ALA A 88 9.93 -6.74 7.15
C ALA A 88 9.34 -5.36 7.49
N VAL A 89 8.59 -4.76 6.57
CA VAL A 89 7.86 -3.49 6.77
C VAL A 89 6.44 -3.82 7.21
N LEU A 90 6.11 -3.55 8.47
CA LEU A 90 4.90 -4.06 9.13
C LEU A 90 4.00 -2.93 9.63
N CYS A 91 2.70 -3.01 9.31
CA CYS A 91 1.70 -2.07 9.81
C CYS A 91 1.44 -2.29 11.30
N ALA A 92 1.87 -1.35 12.14
CA ALA A 92 1.65 -1.43 13.57
C ALA A 92 0.24 -1.01 14.01
N ASP A 93 -0.58 -0.45 13.13
CA ASP A 93 -1.97 -0.12 13.42
C ASP A 93 -2.88 -1.36 13.33
N ASP A 94 -2.47 -2.37 12.57
CA ASP A 94 -3.21 -3.63 12.49
C ASP A 94 -2.92 -4.52 13.72
N PRO A 95 -3.95 -4.95 14.48
CA PRO A 95 -3.76 -5.74 15.69
C PRO A 95 -3.21 -7.14 15.42
N ASN A 96 -3.53 -7.74 14.27
CA ASN A 96 -3.10 -9.09 13.90
C ASN A 96 -1.65 -9.08 13.42
N VAL A 97 -1.25 -8.03 12.68
CA VAL A 97 0.16 -7.80 12.33
C VAL A 97 0.99 -7.60 13.60
N ARG A 98 0.52 -6.79 14.56
CA ARG A 98 1.20 -6.65 15.86
C ARG A 98 1.35 -7.97 16.59
N ALA A 99 0.32 -8.81 16.57
CA ALA A 99 0.34 -10.10 17.27
C ALA A 99 1.41 -11.07 16.73
N ILE A 100 1.78 -10.99 15.45
CA ILE A 100 2.81 -11.84 14.87
C ILE A 100 4.22 -11.27 14.99
N MET A 101 4.40 -9.94 15.20
CA MET A 101 5.72 -9.30 15.28
C MET A 101 6.71 -10.00 16.24
N PRO A 102 6.32 -10.46 17.45
CA PRO A 102 7.24 -11.14 18.35
C PRO A 102 7.80 -12.48 17.81
N GLN A 103 7.15 -13.05 16.79
CA GLN A 103 7.56 -14.31 16.15
C GLN A 103 8.49 -14.09 14.95
N VAL A 104 8.66 -12.83 14.51
CA VAL A 104 9.46 -12.48 13.33
C VAL A 104 10.91 -12.26 13.74
N ALA A 105 11.80 -13.21 13.40
CA ALA A 105 13.23 -13.16 13.71
C ALA A 105 14.04 -12.40 12.63
N LYS A 106 13.47 -11.35 12.05
CA LYS A 106 14.10 -10.52 11.00
C LYS A 106 14.08 -9.05 11.42
N GLN A 107 14.84 -8.22 10.72
CA GLN A 107 14.75 -6.78 10.93
C GLN A 107 13.31 -6.31 10.62
N ILE A 108 12.69 -5.65 11.61
CA ILE A 108 11.34 -5.09 11.45
C ILE A 108 11.47 -3.57 11.36
N VAL A 109 10.77 -3.01 10.39
CA VAL A 109 10.48 -1.58 10.27
C VAL A 109 8.98 -1.41 10.38
N THR A 110 8.53 -0.66 11.37
CA THR A 110 7.10 -0.44 11.63
C THR A 110 6.59 0.83 11.00
N TYR A 111 5.34 0.83 10.55
CA TYR A 111 4.65 2.03 10.14
C TYR A 111 3.21 2.07 10.67
N GLY A 112 2.65 3.29 10.77
CA GLY A 112 1.29 3.51 11.27
C GLY A 112 0.90 4.98 11.32
N LEU A 113 -0.30 5.28 11.80
CA LEU A 113 -0.81 6.65 11.97
C LEU A 113 -0.44 7.25 13.33
N THR A 114 0.11 6.45 14.24
CA THR A 114 0.44 6.86 15.60
C THR A 114 1.95 6.93 15.82
N SER A 115 2.37 7.84 16.69
CA SER A 115 3.77 7.93 17.13
C SER A 115 4.20 6.63 17.82
N GLY A 116 5.47 6.28 17.68
CA GLY A 116 6.05 5.03 18.20
C GLY A 116 6.42 4.03 17.11
N CYS A 117 5.99 4.25 15.86
CA CYS A 117 6.47 3.54 14.68
C CYS A 117 7.76 4.16 14.14
N ASN A 118 8.52 3.40 13.33
CA ASN A 118 9.66 3.94 12.58
C ASN A 118 9.21 4.98 11.54
N PHE A 119 8.03 4.76 10.94
CA PHE A 119 7.39 5.68 10.01
C PHE A 119 5.97 5.94 10.48
N TYR A 120 5.60 7.20 10.68
CA TYR A 120 4.22 7.54 11.03
C TYR A 120 3.79 8.88 10.45
N ALA A 121 2.48 9.10 10.36
CA ALA A 121 1.91 10.30 9.79
C ALA A 121 1.41 11.27 10.87
N GLU A 122 1.77 12.53 10.74
CA GLU A 122 1.23 13.66 11.53
C GLU A 122 0.50 14.65 10.61
N ASN A 123 -0.33 15.51 11.17
CA ASN A 123 -0.99 16.62 10.46
C ASN A 123 -1.78 16.16 9.22
N ILE A 124 -2.47 15.02 9.33
CA ILE A 124 -3.21 14.43 8.22
C ILE A 124 -4.44 15.25 7.90
N VAL A 125 -4.55 15.72 6.65
CA VAL A 125 -5.69 16.54 6.17
C VAL A 125 -6.11 16.04 4.79
N ALA A 126 -7.42 15.88 4.60
CA ALA A 126 -8.02 15.61 3.29
C ALA A 126 -8.34 16.94 2.60
N VAL A 127 -7.82 17.16 1.38
CA VAL A 127 -8.04 18.40 0.60
C VAL A 127 -8.22 18.03 -0.86
N ASP A 128 -9.36 18.40 -1.44
CA ASP A 128 -9.63 18.27 -2.88
C ASP A 128 -9.37 16.85 -3.46
N GLY A 129 -9.73 15.81 -2.70
CA GLY A 129 -9.54 14.42 -3.12
C GLY A 129 -8.10 13.91 -2.96
N GLN A 130 -7.25 14.66 -2.31
CA GLN A 130 -5.88 14.29 -1.94
C GLN A 130 -5.76 14.17 -0.42
N MET A 131 -4.72 13.45 0.03
CA MET A 131 -4.29 13.48 1.42
C MET A 131 -2.99 14.27 1.55
N ARG A 132 -2.91 15.14 2.54
CA ARG A 132 -1.67 15.84 2.92
C ARG A 132 -1.29 15.45 4.34
N PHE A 133 -0.02 15.16 4.56
CA PHE A 133 0.47 14.78 5.88
C PHE A 133 1.99 14.95 5.97
N ASP A 134 2.49 14.99 7.19
CA ASP A 134 3.93 14.91 7.46
C ASP A 134 4.30 13.46 7.77
N CYS A 135 5.11 12.84 6.93
CA CYS A 135 5.72 11.55 7.24
C CYS A 135 6.91 11.78 8.18
N VAL A 136 6.79 11.33 9.41
CA VAL A 136 7.86 11.33 10.39
C VAL A 136 8.63 10.02 10.30
N ARG A 137 9.94 10.11 10.16
CA ARG A 137 10.86 8.97 10.08
C ARG A 137 11.76 8.96 11.31
N VAL A 138 11.79 7.85 12.03
CA VAL A 138 12.60 7.63 13.23
C VAL A 138 13.60 6.51 12.96
N ASN A 139 14.84 6.91 12.68
CA ASN A 139 15.97 5.99 12.46
C ASN A 139 17.23 6.59 13.11
N GLY A 140 17.35 6.43 14.43
CA GLY A 140 18.41 7.08 15.22
C GLY A 140 18.22 8.60 15.34
N THR A 141 17.84 9.26 14.28
CA THR A 141 17.43 10.68 14.23
C THR A 141 15.99 10.78 13.74
N THR A 142 15.32 11.87 14.10
CA THR A 142 13.96 12.14 13.60
C THR A 142 14.01 13.11 12.42
N SER A 143 13.40 12.74 11.30
CA SER A 143 13.22 13.63 10.14
C SER A 143 11.75 13.67 9.72
N ARG A 144 11.36 14.73 9.04
CA ARG A 144 10.00 14.93 8.53
C ARG A 144 10.03 15.18 7.03
N LEU A 145 9.05 14.61 6.34
CA LEU A 145 8.86 14.77 4.92
C LEU A 145 7.40 15.15 4.67
N ALA A 146 7.17 16.35 4.17
CA ALA A 146 5.83 16.81 3.81
C ALA A 146 5.35 16.08 2.55
N ILE A 147 4.24 15.39 2.64
CA ILE A 147 3.69 14.56 1.58
C ILE A 147 2.35 15.13 1.11
N THR A 148 2.20 15.22 -0.20
CA THR A 148 0.90 15.29 -0.87
C THR A 148 0.70 13.97 -1.59
N LEU A 149 -0.36 13.24 -1.21
CA LEU A 149 -0.73 11.96 -1.83
C LEU A 149 -1.95 12.19 -2.72
N ASN A 150 -1.82 11.88 -4.00
CA ASN A 150 -2.87 12.12 -4.98
C ASN A 150 -3.97 11.04 -4.99
N THR A 151 -4.31 10.52 -3.82
CA THR A 151 -5.45 9.62 -3.60
C THR A 151 -6.06 9.90 -2.22
N PRO A 152 -7.38 9.79 -2.07
CA PRO A 152 -8.05 10.02 -0.78
C PRO A 152 -7.95 8.79 0.14
N GLY A 153 -8.25 8.98 1.43
CA GLY A 153 -8.44 7.93 2.41
C GLY A 153 -7.23 7.65 3.30
N LEU A 154 -7.51 7.37 4.59
CA LEU A 154 -6.47 7.05 5.57
C LEU A 154 -5.74 5.73 5.27
N HIS A 155 -6.43 4.76 4.67
CA HIS A 155 -5.80 3.52 4.20
C HIS A 155 -4.72 3.79 3.14
N ASN A 156 -4.92 4.81 2.27
CA ASN A 156 -3.90 5.21 1.30
C ASN A 156 -2.73 5.97 1.96
N VAL A 157 -2.96 6.68 3.07
CA VAL A 157 -1.86 7.23 3.88
C VAL A 157 -1.00 6.10 4.46
N LEU A 158 -1.62 5.03 5.00
CA LEU A 158 -0.91 3.83 5.46
C LEU A 158 -0.12 3.17 4.34
N ASN A 159 -0.73 2.97 3.16
CA ASN A 159 -0.05 2.40 1.99
C ASN A 159 1.13 3.28 1.54
N ALA A 160 0.98 4.62 1.59
CA ALA A 160 2.06 5.55 1.27
C ALA A 160 3.21 5.46 2.29
N LEU A 161 2.91 5.33 3.59
CA LEU A 161 3.93 5.14 4.63
C LEU A 161 4.74 3.86 4.40
N ALA A 162 4.08 2.75 4.06
CA ALA A 162 4.75 1.51 3.69
C ALA A 162 5.67 1.69 2.48
N ALA A 163 5.19 2.36 1.43
CA ALA A 163 5.96 2.64 0.22
C ALA A 163 7.15 3.58 0.50
N ILE A 164 6.98 4.58 1.38
CA ILE A 164 8.06 5.48 1.84
C ILE A 164 9.10 4.68 2.63
N ALA A 165 8.68 3.76 3.51
CA ALA A 165 9.59 2.92 4.28
C ALA A 165 10.46 2.07 3.36
N VAL A 166 9.86 1.35 2.39
CA VAL A 166 10.60 0.57 1.38
C VAL A 166 11.55 1.46 0.56
N ALA A 167 11.08 2.63 0.11
CA ALA A 167 11.91 3.56 -0.66
C ALA A 167 13.09 4.10 0.15
N THR A 168 12.90 4.33 1.45
CA THR A 168 13.97 4.78 2.36
C THR A 168 15.02 3.69 2.56
N GLU A 169 14.61 2.42 2.73
CA GLU A 169 15.52 1.28 2.81
C GLU A 169 16.34 1.11 1.53
N LEU A 170 15.75 1.42 0.38
CA LEU A 170 16.43 1.41 -0.93
C LEU A 170 17.15 2.73 -1.26
N GLN A 171 17.26 3.64 -0.30
CA GLN A 171 17.97 4.92 -0.41
C GLN A 171 17.47 5.83 -1.56
N VAL A 172 16.19 5.74 -1.89
CA VAL A 172 15.57 6.65 -2.85
C VAL A 172 15.56 8.07 -2.30
N ALA A 173 15.95 9.04 -3.11
CA ALA A 173 16.00 10.44 -2.71
C ALA A 173 14.61 10.98 -2.32
N ASP A 174 14.53 11.78 -1.25
CA ASP A 174 13.29 12.36 -0.74
C ASP A 174 12.50 13.11 -1.81
N ALA A 175 13.17 13.84 -2.69
CA ALA A 175 12.54 14.57 -3.79
C ALA A 175 11.79 13.64 -4.75
N ALA A 176 12.33 12.44 -5.04
CA ALA A 176 11.68 11.44 -5.87
C ALA A 176 10.46 10.83 -5.16
N ILE A 177 10.55 10.58 -3.86
CA ILE A 177 9.43 10.08 -3.04
C ILE A 177 8.27 11.08 -3.08
N VAL A 178 8.53 12.35 -2.76
CA VAL A 178 7.52 13.42 -2.73
C VAL A 178 6.86 13.58 -4.10
N LYS A 179 7.66 13.67 -5.15
CA LYS A 179 7.16 13.83 -6.52
C LYS A 179 6.29 12.65 -6.95
N ALA A 180 6.78 11.42 -6.73
CA ALA A 180 6.05 10.21 -7.13
C ALA A 180 4.66 10.09 -6.46
N LEU A 181 4.56 10.43 -5.18
CA LEU A 181 3.29 10.39 -4.45
C LEU A 181 2.32 11.49 -4.89
N ALA A 182 2.84 12.70 -5.17
CA ALA A 182 2.03 13.82 -5.67
C ALA A 182 1.50 13.57 -7.09
N GLU A 183 2.26 12.85 -7.92
CA GLU A 183 1.90 12.53 -9.31
C GLU A 183 1.24 11.15 -9.46
N PHE A 184 1.03 10.41 -8.36
CA PHE A 184 0.46 9.06 -8.40
C PHE A 184 -0.97 9.09 -8.98
N LYS A 185 -1.20 8.29 -10.00
CA LYS A 185 -2.48 8.23 -10.73
C LYS A 185 -3.40 7.10 -10.26
N GLY A 186 -3.04 6.46 -9.16
CA GLY A 186 -3.80 5.35 -8.59
C GLY A 186 -3.68 4.05 -9.40
N VAL A 187 -4.40 3.05 -8.94
CA VAL A 187 -4.59 1.75 -9.57
C VAL A 187 -6.03 1.69 -10.08
N GLY A 188 -6.23 1.05 -11.23
CA GLY A 188 -7.57 0.90 -11.81
C GLY A 188 -8.51 0.19 -10.83
N ARG A 189 -9.75 0.66 -10.76
CA ARG A 189 -10.80 0.14 -9.88
C ARG A 189 -10.44 0.21 -8.38
N ARG A 190 -9.59 1.19 -7.96
CA ARG A 190 -9.34 1.54 -6.55
C ARG A 190 -9.68 3.01 -6.39
N PHE A 191 -10.93 3.31 -5.97
CA PHE A 191 -11.54 4.64 -5.91
C PHE A 191 -11.31 5.45 -7.20
N GLN A 192 -11.46 4.77 -8.35
CA GLN A 192 -11.19 5.36 -9.66
C GLN A 192 -12.30 6.33 -10.03
N ARG A 193 -11.99 7.61 -10.12
CA ARG A 193 -12.93 8.65 -10.51
C ARG A 193 -12.96 8.79 -12.03
N TYR A 194 -14.15 8.69 -12.62
CA TYR A 194 -14.39 8.94 -14.05
C TYR A 194 -14.89 10.37 -14.33
N GLY A 195 -15.01 11.20 -13.29
CA GLY A 195 -15.45 12.58 -13.40
C GLY A 195 -16.95 12.75 -13.24
N GLU A 196 -17.44 13.94 -13.65
CA GLU A 196 -18.85 14.31 -13.61
C GLU A 196 -19.58 13.79 -14.84
N VAL A 197 -20.67 13.08 -14.62
CA VAL A 197 -21.58 12.61 -15.67
C VAL A 197 -22.81 13.50 -15.67
N ALA A 198 -23.04 14.23 -16.76
CA ALA A 198 -24.23 15.07 -16.91
C ALA A 198 -25.48 14.21 -17.09
N LEU A 199 -26.54 14.57 -16.35
CA LEU A 199 -27.88 14.01 -16.52
C LEU A 199 -28.70 14.87 -17.49
N GLN A 200 -29.52 14.20 -18.28
CA GLN A 200 -30.57 14.85 -19.07
C GLN A 200 -31.92 14.36 -18.60
N ASN A 201 -32.85 15.29 -18.44
CA ASN A 201 -34.26 14.99 -18.22
C ASN A 201 -34.90 14.39 -19.47
N SER A 202 -36.04 13.73 -19.34
CA SER A 202 -36.78 13.15 -20.46
C SER A 202 -37.21 14.15 -21.52
N ASP A 203 -37.27 15.45 -21.19
CA ASP A 203 -37.55 16.58 -22.08
C ASP A 203 -36.31 17.18 -22.75
N GLY A 204 -35.12 16.59 -22.50
CA GLY A 204 -33.83 17.04 -23.05
C GLY A 204 -33.19 18.20 -22.29
N THR A 205 -33.79 18.69 -21.21
CA THR A 205 -33.20 19.73 -20.37
C THR A 205 -32.11 19.16 -19.43
N ALA A 206 -31.20 20.01 -18.94
CA ALA A 206 -30.15 19.59 -18.00
C ALA A 206 -30.78 19.12 -16.69
N GLY A 207 -30.48 17.90 -16.26
CA GLY A 207 -30.99 17.25 -15.05
C GLY A 207 -30.02 17.28 -13.86
N GLY A 208 -28.87 17.99 -13.98
CA GLY A 208 -27.81 17.97 -12.98
C GLY A 208 -26.62 17.10 -13.39
N SER A 209 -25.79 16.70 -12.43
CA SER A 209 -24.67 15.78 -12.67
C SER A 209 -24.43 14.91 -11.44
N PHE A 210 -23.67 13.82 -11.62
CA PHE A 210 -23.16 12.99 -10.55
C PHE A 210 -21.71 12.60 -10.84
N THR A 211 -20.93 12.37 -9.78
CA THR A 211 -19.57 11.84 -9.91
C THR A 211 -19.62 10.32 -10.01
N LEU A 212 -19.02 9.76 -11.06
CA LEU A 212 -18.87 8.31 -11.21
C LEU A 212 -17.54 7.86 -10.60
N VAL A 213 -17.64 6.91 -9.65
CA VAL A 213 -16.48 6.26 -8.99
C VAL A 213 -16.61 4.75 -9.16
N ASP A 214 -15.51 4.08 -9.51
CA ASP A 214 -15.42 2.62 -9.59
C ASP A 214 -14.40 2.12 -8.55
N ASP A 215 -14.85 1.19 -7.68
CA ASP A 215 -14.01 0.52 -6.70
C ASP A 215 -14.26 -0.99 -6.74
N TYR A 216 -13.20 -1.78 -6.62
CA TYR A 216 -13.28 -3.25 -6.62
C TYR A 216 -13.56 -3.82 -5.22
N GLY A 217 -13.61 -2.98 -4.20
CA GLY A 217 -13.88 -3.40 -2.82
C GLY A 217 -15.11 -4.31 -2.75
N HIS A 218 -14.92 -5.53 -2.30
CA HIS A 218 -15.96 -6.56 -2.17
C HIS A 218 -15.98 -7.21 -0.77
N HIS A 219 -14.89 -7.06 0.00
CA HIS A 219 -14.85 -7.45 1.40
C HIS A 219 -15.43 -6.33 2.29
N PRO A 220 -16.14 -6.65 3.40
CA PRO A 220 -16.74 -5.65 4.28
C PRO A 220 -15.75 -4.58 4.77
N ALA A 221 -14.51 -4.98 5.12
CA ALA A 221 -13.49 -4.04 5.56
C ALA A 221 -13.02 -3.09 4.44
N GLU A 222 -12.91 -3.58 3.20
CA GLU A 222 -12.58 -2.76 2.02
C GLU A 222 -13.69 -1.73 1.75
N MET A 223 -14.96 -2.18 1.76
CA MET A 223 -16.11 -1.28 1.55
C MET A 223 -16.23 -0.21 2.64
N ALA A 224 -15.88 -0.54 3.89
CA ALA A 224 -15.90 0.42 4.99
C ALA A 224 -14.76 1.45 4.91
N ALA A 225 -13.66 1.13 4.23
CA ALA A 225 -12.51 2.00 4.05
C ALA A 225 -12.64 2.94 2.84
N THR A 226 -13.57 2.63 1.90
CA THR A 226 -13.86 3.40 0.68
C THR A 226 -14.95 4.44 0.93
#